data_500ee91540766338ae5ae4c2b7daf9e1
#
_entry.id   500ee91540766338ae5ae4c2b7daf9e1
#
_cell.length_a   1.000
_cell.length_b   1.000
_cell.length_c   1.000
_cell.angle_alpha   90.00
_cell.angle_beta   90.00
_cell.angle_gamma   90.00
#
_symmetry.space_group_name_H-M   'P 1'
#
loop_
_entity.id
_entity.type
_entity.pdbx_description
1 polymer ?
#
loop_
_entity_poly.entity_id
_entity_poly.type
_entity_poly.pdbx_seq_one_letter_code
_entity_poly.pdbx_strand_id
1 'polypeptide(L)'
;MKDVPMAFPEGLGLAVICEREDPTDAFVSNHFSSLSKLPQGARVGTSSLRRQCQLRALRPDLKILDLRGNVGTRLGKLDADEYDAIILASAGLIRLELEDRIAERLSTDVSLPAGGQGAVGIECRLNDDKTLTRLGCLHHTDTAARVVAERAMNAKLNGGCQVPIACFAELNTSEAAVGELSLRGLVGSADGRYLPS
;
A
#
# COMPACT_ATOMS: atom_id res chain seq x y z
N MET A 1 0.27 -6.85 5.15
CA MET A 1 -1.18 -7.19 5.01
C MET A 1 -1.67 -7.18 3.56
N LYS A 2 -1.24 -6.25 2.73
CA LYS A 2 -1.68 -6.17 1.31
C LYS A 2 -1.42 -7.44 0.48
N ASP A 3 -0.42 -8.25 0.86
CA ASP A 3 -0.04 -9.49 0.19
C ASP A 3 -0.62 -10.74 0.88
N VAL A 4 -1.41 -10.57 1.95
CA VAL A 4 -2.07 -11.65 2.68
C VAL A 4 -3.35 -12.04 1.97
N PRO A 5 -3.57 -13.33 1.64
CA PRO A 5 -4.75 -13.78 0.92
C PRO A 5 -6.04 -13.43 1.68
N MET A 6 -7.14 -13.25 0.96
CA MET A 6 -8.44 -12.96 1.57
C MET A 6 -9.05 -14.17 2.26
N ALA A 7 -8.81 -15.37 1.74
CA ALA A 7 -9.23 -16.64 2.32
C ALA A 7 -8.01 -17.39 2.86
N PHE A 8 -8.17 -17.99 4.02
CA PHE A 8 -7.16 -18.82 4.67
C PHE A 8 -7.50 -20.29 4.50
N PRO A 9 -6.50 -21.20 4.54
CA PRO A 9 -6.75 -22.61 4.68
C PRO A 9 -7.57 -22.93 5.94
N GLU A 10 -8.30 -24.06 5.94
CA GLU A 10 -9.09 -24.48 7.08
C GLU A 10 -8.23 -24.57 8.35
N GLY A 11 -8.75 -24.05 9.45
CA GLY A 11 -8.08 -24.01 10.76
C GLY A 11 -6.98 -22.96 10.91
N LEU A 12 -6.65 -22.21 9.86
CA LEU A 12 -5.72 -21.08 9.91
C LEU A 12 -6.46 -19.75 9.83
N GLY A 13 -5.88 -18.70 10.37
CA GLY A 13 -6.45 -17.37 10.31
C GLY A 13 -5.51 -16.28 10.79
N LEU A 14 -5.92 -15.06 10.53
CA LEU A 14 -5.19 -13.87 10.96
C LEU A 14 -5.45 -13.65 12.45
N ALA A 15 -4.48 -14.00 13.28
CA ALA A 15 -4.59 -13.91 14.75
C ALA A 15 -4.32 -12.49 15.24
N VAL A 16 -3.37 -11.80 14.64
CA VAL A 16 -2.91 -10.48 15.08
C VAL A 16 -2.71 -9.57 13.89
N ILE A 17 -3.10 -8.33 14.06
CA ILE A 17 -2.71 -7.21 13.20
C ILE A 17 -1.90 -6.26 14.05
N CYS A 18 -0.61 -6.13 13.75
CA CYS A 18 0.31 -5.27 14.46
C CYS A 18 0.06 -3.80 14.11
N GLU A 19 0.64 -2.91 14.91
CA GLU A 19 0.63 -1.47 14.63
C GLU A 19 1.06 -1.18 13.19
N ARG A 20 0.35 -0.25 12.55
CA ARG A 20 0.55 0.10 11.15
C ARG A 20 1.70 1.07 11.01
N GLU A 21 2.68 0.70 10.21
CA GLU A 21 3.70 1.61 9.71
C GLU A 21 3.12 2.51 8.62
N ASP A 22 3.83 3.54 8.18
CA ASP A 22 3.46 4.48 7.13
C ASP A 22 2.78 3.79 5.93
N PRO A 23 1.48 4.01 5.69
CA PRO A 23 0.73 3.37 4.61
C PRO A 23 0.99 3.98 3.24
N THR A 24 1.70 5.11 3.15
CA THR A 24 1.85 5.87 1.92
C THR A 24 2.71 5.15 0.88
N ASP A 25 2.59 5.60 -0.36
CA ASP A 25 3.56 5.27 -1.39
C ASP A 25 4.73 6.26 -1.35
N ALA A 26 5.95 5.73 -1.49
CA ALA A 26 7.18 6.50 -1.58
C ALA A 26 7.55 6.75 -3.04
N PHE A 27 7.72 8.01 -3.40
CA PHE A 27 8.41 8.42 -4.61
C PHE A 27 9.92 8.40 -4.33
N VAL A 28 10.66 7.62 -5.09
CA VAL A 28 12.11 7.47 -4.97
C VAL A 28 12.76 7.88 -6.27
N SER A 29 13.68 8.82 -6.22
CA SER A 29 14.45 9.29 -7.36
C SER A 29 15.81 9.80 -6.91
N ASN A 30 16.84 9.62 -7.76
CA ASN A 30 18.17 10.15 -7.50
C ASN A 30 18.31 11.61 -7.94
N HIS A 31 17.41 12.10 -8.83
CA HIS A 31 17.56 13.38 -9.50
C HIS A 31 16.40 14.37 -9.23
N PHE A 32 15.22 13.86 -8.82
CA PHE A 32 14.01 14.67 -8.67
C PHE A 32 13.45 14.57 -7.26
N SER A 33 13.15 15.71 -6.66
CA SER A 33 12.68 15.79 -5.27
C SER A 33 11.19 15.46 -5.10
N SER A 34 10.41 15.41 -6.18
CA SER A 34 8.97 15.10 -6.12
C SER A 34 8.42 14.64 -7.47
N LEU A 35 7.25 13.98 -7.43
CA LEU A 35 6.51 13.54 -8.60
C LEU A 35 6.16 14.71 -9.55
N SER A 36 5.86 15.88 -8.98
CA SER A 36 5.53 17.09 -9.75
C SER A 36 6.73 17.68 -10.49
N LYS A 37 7.95 17.38 -10.05
CA LYS A 37 9.19 17.86 -10.66
C LYS A 37 9.70 16.97 -11.79
N LEU A 38 9.09 15.82 -12.02
CA LEU A 38 9.45 14.98 -13.16
C LEU A 38 9.19 15.68 -14.49
N PRO A 39 10.15 15.63 -15.44
CA PRO A 39 9.94 16.17 -16.79
C PRO A 39 8.88 15.37 -17.55
N GLN A 40 8.35 15.97 -18.59
CA GLN A 40 7.41 15.29 -19.48
C GLN A 40 8.07 14.06 -20.12
N GLY A 41 7.33 12.92 -20.11
CA GLY A 41 7.82 11.68 -20.66
C GLY A 41 8.81 10.91 -19.77
N ALA A 42 9.01 11.33 -18.51
CA ALA A 42 9.89 10.64 -17.57
C ALA A 42 9.48 9.18 -17.35
N ARG A 43 10.48 8.32 -17.13
CA ARG A 43 10.33 6.88 -16.93
C ARG A 43 10.06 6.59 -15.45
N VAL A 44 8.85 6.11 -15.11
CA VAL A 44 8.49 5.77 -13.73
C VAL A 44 8.27 4.27 -13.59
N GLY A 45 9.05 3.64 -12.70
CA GLY A 45 9.02 2.20 -12.47
C GLY A 45 7.97 1.77 -11.44
N THR A 46 6.98 0.98 -11.86
CA THR A 46 6.07 0.24 -10.97
C THR A 46 5.32 -0.86 -11.72
N SER A 47 5.19 -2.06 -11.12
CA SER A 47 4.34 -3.14 -11.65
C SER A 47 2.97 -3.20 -10.96
N SER A 48 2.68 -2.29 -10.02
CA SER A 48 1.38 -2.25 -9.34
C SER A 48 0.33 -1.56 -10.22
N LEU A 49 -0.68 -2.30 -10.68
CA LEU A 49 -1.78 -1.74 -11.46
C LEU A 49 -2.49 -0.59 -10.72
N ARG A 50 -2.63 -0.70 -9.41
CA ARG A 50 -3.16 0.36 -8.55
C ARG A 50 -2.36 1.67 -8.67
N ARG A 51 -1.04 1.59 -8.63
CA ARG A 51 -0.17 2.76 -8.80
C ARG A 51 -0.19 3.27 -10.23
N GLN A 52 -0.12 2.36 -11.20
CA GLN A 52 -0.14 2.72 -12.61
C GLN A 52 -1.38 3.52 -12.99
N CYS A 53 -2.58 3.07 -12.56
CA CYS A 53 -3.81 3.78 -12.91
C CYS A 53 -3.87 5.18 -12.30
N GLN A 54 -3.46 5.35 -11.05
CA GLN A 54 -3.44 6.65 -10.38
C GLN A 54 -2.40 7.59 -10.97
N LEU A 55 -1.19 7.08 -11.26
CA LEU A 55 -0.16 7.88 -11.93
C LEU A 55 -0.57 8.32 -13.33
N ARG A 56 -1.19 7.43 -14.13
CA ARG A 56 -1.67 7.79 -15.47
C ARG A 56 -2.78 8.83 -15.45
N ALA A 57 -3.65 8.75 -14.45
CA ALA A 57 -4.70 9.75 -14.29
C ALA A 57 -4.14 11.13 -13.90
N LEU A 58 -3.13 11.15 -13.01
CA LEU A 58 -2.51 12.39 -12.54
C LEU A 58 -1.52 12.98 -13.56
N ARG A 59 -0.72 12.12 -14.19
CA ARG A 59 0.39 12.47 -15.09
C ARG A 59 0.37 11.55 -16.33
N PRO A 60 -0.57 11.78 -17.27
CA PRO A 60 -0.71 10.94 -18.48
C PRO A 60 0.49 11.03 -19.43
N ASP A 61 1.36 12.01 -19.22
CA ASP A 61 2.60 12.21 -19.95
C ASP A 61 3.73 11.24 -19.57
N LEU A 62 3.65 10.60 -18.39
CA LEU A 62 4.71 9.74 -17.89
C LEU A 62 4.76 8.39 -18.63
N LYS A 63 5.98 7.88 -18.81
CA LYS A 63 6.22 6.52 -19.29
C LYS A 63 6.29 5.56 -18.11
N ILE A 64 5.19 4.88 -17.84
CA ILE A 64 5.12 3.90 -16.75
C ILE A 64 5.69 2.58 -17.25
N LEU A 65 6.74 2.09 -16.59
CA LEU A 65 7.47 0.87 -16.94
C LEU A 65 7.35 -0.17 -15.82
N ASP A 66 7.36 -1.44 -16.20
CA ASP A 66 7.36 -2.55 -15.24
C ASP A 66 8.64 -2.55 -14.40
N LEU A 67 8.48 -2.67 -13.07
CA LEU A 67 9.58 -2.77 -12.11
C LEU A 67 9.36 -3.95 -11.17
N ARG A 68 10.17 -4.98 -11.30
CA ARG A 68 10.11 -6.24 -10.52
C ARG A 68 11.38 -6.47 -9.72
N GLY A 69 11.26 -7.29 -8.69
CA GLY A 69 12.33 -7.65 -7.77
C GLY A 69 12.01 -7.23 -6.33
N ASN A 70 12.89 -7.52 -5.39
CA ASN A 70 12.84 -6.99 -4.04
C ASN A 70 13.22 -5.51 -3.99
N VAL A 71 13.14 -4.87 -2.82
CA VAL A 71 13.44 -3.43 -2.67
C VAL A 71 14.85 -3.11 -3.14
N GLY A 72 15.86 -3.86 -2.71
CA GLY A 72 17.26 -3.64 -3.11
C GLY A 72 17.47 -3.75 -4.62
N THR A 73 16.88 -4.77 -5.27
CA THR A 73 16.94 -4.92 -6.73
C THR A 73 16.31 -3.73 -7.46
N ARG A 74 15.17 -3.23 -6.95
CA ARG A 74 14.48 -2.09 -7.56
C ARG A 74 15.27 -0.80 -7.40
N LEU A 75 15.88 -0.58 -6.24
CA LEU A 75 16.78 0.55 -6.01
C LEU A 75 18.02 0.46 -6.91
N GLY A 76 18.62 -0.73 -7.02
CA GLY A 76 19.77 -0.92 -7.92
C GLY A 76 19.48 -0.60 -9.39
N LYS A 77 18.25 -0.87 -9.87
CA LYS A 77 17.82 -0.49 -11.22
C LYS A 77 17.64 1.03 -11.36
N LEU A 78 17.15 1.70 -10.32
CA LEU A 78 17.08 3.16 -10.28
C LEU A 78 18.51 3.75 -10.30
N ASP A 79 19.43 3.19 -9.50
CA ASP A 79 20.82 3.63 -9.41
C ASP A 79 21.61 3.38 -10.71
N ALA A 80 21.14 2.44 -11.53
CA ALA A 80 21.65 2.18 -12.88
C ALA A 80 20.97 3.05 -13.97
N ASP A 81 20.20 4.07 -13.58
CA ASP A 81 19.49 4.99 -14.49
C ASP A 81 18.51 4.30 -15.48
N GLU A 82 18.02 3.08 -15.14
CA GLU A 82 16.96 2.44 -15.93
C GLU A 82 15.62 3.22 -15.82
N TYR A 83 15.42 3.97 -14.75
CA TYR A 83 14.24 4.78 -14.41
C TYR A 83 14.66 6.17 -13.92
N ASP A 84 13.81 7.16 -14.16
CA ASP A 84 13.97 8.50 -13.60
C ASP A 84 13.41 8.59 -12.18
N ALA A 85 12.41 7.74 -11.88
CA ALA A 85 11.86 7.53 -10.54
C ALA A 85 11.22 6.13 -10.43
N ILE A 86 11.03 5.65 -9.20
CA ILE A 86 10.28 4.43 -8.90
C ILE A 86 9.30 4.67 -7.75
N ILE A 87 8.21 3.90 -7.71
CA ILE A 87 7.23 4.00 -6.62
C ILE A 87 7.27 2.73 -5.78
N LEU A 88 7.57 2.89 -4.50
CA LEU A 88 7.63 1.82 -3.51
C LEU A 88 6.60 2.06 -2.39
N ALA A 89 6.45 1.12 -1.45
CA ALA A 89 5.72 1.35 -0.22
C ALA A 89 6.68 1.95 0.83
N SER A 90 6.33 3.08 1.44
CA SER A 90 7.15 3.75 2.45
C SER A 90 7.53 2.80 3.59
N ALA A 91 6.58 2.03 4.12
CA ALA A 91 6.84 1.03 5.16
C ALA A 91 7.93 0.00 4.78
N GLY A 92 8.08 -0.32 3.50
CA GLY A 92 9.12 -1.25 3.04
C GLY A 92 10.52 -0.64 3.14
N LEU A 93 10.66 0.64 2.83
CA LEU A 93 11.92 1.38 2.94
C LEU A 93 12.27 1.64 4.42
N ILE A 94 11.29 2.08 5.21
CA ILE A 94 11.48 2.33 6.66
C ILE A 94 11.99 1.06 7.37
N ARG A 95 11.34 -0.10 7.15
CA ARG A 95 11.75 -1.38 7.76
C ARG A 95 13.12 -1.89 7.33
N LEU A 96 13.63 -1.41 6.21
CA LEU A 96 14.96 -1.74 5.72
C LEU A 96 16.00 -0.65 6.05
N GLU A 97 15.62 0.35 6.86
CA GLU A 97 16.48 1.49 7.22
C GLU A 97 16.98 2.26 5.97
N LEU A 98 16.10 2.36 4.96
CA LEU A 98 16.35 3.04 3.68
C LEU A 98 15.44 4.27 3.50
N GLU A 99 15.04 4.88 4.59
CA GLU A 99 14.13 6.04 4.59
C GLU A 99 14.74 7.25 3.85
N ASP A 100 16.05 7.41 3.92
CA ASP A 100 16.79 8.47 3.22
C ASP A 100 16.64 8.41 1.68
N ARG A 101 16.20 7.27 1.14
CA ARG A 101 15.92 7.11 -0.29
C ARG A 101 14.55 7.66 -0.70
N ILE A 102 13.71 8.03 0.27
CA ILE A 102 12.37 8.59 0.01
C ILE A 102 12.54 10.08 -0.32
N ALA A 103 12.37 10.43 -1.59
CA ALA A 103 12.39 11.83 -2.00
C ALA A 103 11.06 12.54 -1.67
N GLU A 104 9.92 11.82 -1.74
CA GLU A 104 8.60 12.33 -1.39
C GLU A 104 7.70 11.19 -0.91
N ARG A 105 6.96 11.40 0.18
CA ARG A 105 5.81 10.55 0.55
C ARG A 105 4.58 11.06 -0.18
N LEU A 106 4.04 10.24 -1.07
CA LEU A 106 2.82 10.61 -1.79
C LEU A 106 1.64 10.59 -0.83
N SER A 107 0.95 11.72 -0.69
CA SER A 107 -0.25 11.77 0.15
C SER A 107 -1.32 10.78 -0.33
N THR A 108 -2.20 10.36 0.56
CA THR A 108 -3.30 9.45 0.22
C THR A 108 -4.30 10.04 -0.78
N ASP A 109 -4.26 11.35 -1.02
CA ASP A 109 -5.06 12.04 -2.04
C ASP A 109 -4.41 11.93 -3.43
N VAL A 110 -3.08 11.82 -3.47
CA VAL A 110 -2.30 11.64 -4.71
C VAL A 110 -2.20 10.16 -5.09
N SER A 111 -1.96 9.29 -4.11
CA SER A 111 -1.85 7.85 -4.30
C SER A 111 -2.53 7.10 -3.16
N LEU A 112 -3.80 6.73 -3.38
CA LEU A 112 -4.55 5.94 -2.40
C LEU A 112 -3.91 4.57 -2.23
N PRO A 113 -3.57 4.13 -0.99
CA PRO A 113 -2.83 2.90 -0.74
C PRO A 113 -3.58 1.62 -1.12
N ALA A 114 -2.86 0.50 -1.16
CA ALA A 114 -3.48 -0.82 -1.17
C ALA A 114 -4.02 -1.14 0.22
N GLY A 115 -5.13 -1.86 0.28
CA GLY A 115 -5.71 -2.28 1.56
C GLY A 115 -4.70 -3.05 2.43
N GLY A 116 -4.50 -2.58 3.65
CA GLY A 116 -3.54 -3.12 4.60
C GLY A 116 -2.07 -2.79 4.29
N GLN A 117 -1.77 -1.85 3.40
CA GLN A 117 -0.39 -1.40 3.18
C GLN A 117 0.16 -0.80 4.48
N GLY A 118 1.41 -1.12 4.81
CA GLY A 118 2.07 -0.71 6.05
C GLY A 118 1.83 -1.63 7.24
N ALA A 119 0.71 -2.34 7.31
CA ALA A 119 0.42 -3.24 8.42
C ALA A 119 1.07 -4.63 8.24
N VAL A 120 1.50 -5.22 9.35
CA VAL A 120 1.94 -6.63 9.45
C VAL A 120 0.81 -7.44 10.08
N GLY A 121 0.52 -8.60 9.52
CA GLY A 121 -0.40 -9.57 10.09
C GLY A 121 0.31 -10.86 10.44
N ILE A 122 -0.10 -11.49 11.52
CA ILE A 122 0.41 -12.77 11.98
C ILE A 122 -0.69 -13.81 11.83
N GLU A 123 -0.43 -14.82 11.02
CA GLU A 123 -1.31 -15.97 10.81
C GLU A 123 -0.89 -17.10 11.75
N CYS A 124 -1.85 -17.76 12.35
CA CYS A 124 -1.61 -18.98 13.11
C CYS A 124 -2.84 -19.90 13.10
N ARG A 125 -2.74 -21.06 13.75
CA ARG A 125 -3.86 -21.96 13.97
C ARG A 125 -4.88 -21.32 14.91
N LEU A 126 -6.17 -21.36 14.52
CA LEU A 126 -7.26 -20.74 15.28
C LEU A 126 -7.61 -21.48 16.57
N ASN A 127 -7.18 -22.75 16.71
CA ASN A 127 -7.38 -23.59 17.90
C ASN A 127 -6.13 -23.70 18.80
N ASP A 128 -5.12 -22.86 18.59
CA ASP A 128 -3.90 -22.83 19.42
C ASP A 128 -3.97 -21.68 20.43
N ASP A 129 -4.78 -21.85 21.47
CA ASP A 129 -5.02 -20.83 22.50
C ASP A 129 -3.73 -20.36 23.17
N LYS A 130 -2.75 -21.24 23.32
CA LYS A 130 -1.45 -20.89 23.90
C LYS A 130 -0.68 -19.89 23.03
N THR A 131 -0.66 -20.10 21.73
CA THR A 131 -0.03 -19.18 20.76
C THR A 131 -0.84 -17.90 20.65
N LEU A 132 -2.17 -17.98 20.52
CA LEU A 132 -3.07 -16.82 20.46
C LEU A 132 -2.89 -15.89 21.66
N THR A 133 -2.87 -16.45 22.88
CA THR A 133 -2.64 -15.65 24.11
C THR A 133 -1.29 -14.95 24.11
N ARG A 134 -0.22 -15.63 23.65
CA ARG A 134 1.12 -15.02 23.58
C ARG A 134 1.23 -13.91 22.54
N LEU A 135 0.55 -14.06 21.41
CA LEU A 135 0.57 -13.09 20.34
C LEU A 135 -0.34 -11.88 20.61
N GLY A 136 -1.30 -12.01 21.51
CA GLY A 136 -2.31 -10.97 21.78
C GLY A 136 -1.72 -9.61 22.16
N CYS A 137 -0.56 -9.58 22.81
CA CYS A 137 0.12 -8.33 23.16
C CYS A 137 0.64 -7.52 21.94
N LEU A 138 0.72 -8.16 20.77
CA LEU A 138 1.13 -7.49 19.51
C LEU A 138 -0.07 -6.94 18.74
N HIS A 139 -1.31 -7.22 19.19
CA HIS A 139 -2.50 -6.77 18.48
C HIS A 139 -2.78 -5.30 18.72
N HIS A 140 -2.87 -4.52 17.63
CA HIS A 140 -3.20 -3.11 17.67
C HIS A 140 -4.61 -2.88 17.18
N THR A 141 -5.53 -2.60 18.10
CA THR A 141 -6.99 -2.53 17.86
C THR A 141 -7.36 -1.53 16.76
N ASP A 142 -6.79 -0.34 16.79
CA ASP A 142 -7.10 0.73 15.83
C ASP A 142 -6.62 0.39 14.42
N THR A 143 -5.44 -0.24 14.31
CA THR A 143 -4.97 -0.75 13.03
C THR A 143 -5.85 -1.89 12.54
N ALA A 144 -6.26 -2.79 13.44
CA ALA A 144 -7.11 -3.91 13.09
C ALA A 144 -8.46 -3.44 12.54
N ALA A 145 -9.12 -2.48 13.18
CA ALA A 145 -10.39 -1.91 12.71
C ALA A 145 -10.27 -1.36 11.28
N ARG A 146 -9.23 -0.54 11.03
CA ARG A 146 -8.97 0.04 9.70
C ARG A 146 -8.68 -1.04 8.66
N VAL A 147 -7.77 -1.96 8.96
CA VAL A 147 -7.35 -3.01 8.01
C VAL A 147 -8.47 -4.01 7.72
N VAL A 148 -9.31 -4.33 8.70
CA VAL A 148 -10.49 -5.20 8.50
C VAL A 148 -11.48 -4.54 7.54
N ALA A 149 -11.77 -3.24 7.69
CA ALA A 149 -12.64 -2.52 6.77
C ALA A 149 -12.07 -2.47 5.34
N GLU A 150 -10.77 -2.16 5.19
CA GLU A 150 -10.09 -2.16 3.90
C GLU A 150 -10.12 -3.55 3.23
N ARG A 151 -9.89 -4.62 4.00
CA ARG A 151 -9.95 -6.00 3.50
C ARG A 151 -11.36 -6.41 3.12
N ALA A 152 -12.38 -6.00 3.89
CA ALA A 152 -13.78 -6.29 3.58
C ALA A 152 -14.18 -5.68 2.23
N MET A 153 -13.82 -4.42 1.98
CA MET A 153 -14.02 -3.78 0.67
C MET A 153 -13.31 -4.56 -0.44
N ASN A 154 -12.03 -4.86 -0.25
CA ASN A 154 -11.24 -5.57 -1.25
C ASN A 154 -11.80 -6.97 -1.55
N ALA A 155 -12.25 -7.70 -0.53
CA ALA A 155 -12.91 -9.00 -0.70
C ALA A 155 -14.23 -8.89 -1.47
N LYS A 156 -15.05 -7.88 -1.16
CA LYS A 156 -16.33 -7.64 -1.84
C LYS A 156 -16.16 -7.34 -3.33
N LEU A 157 -15.07 -6.68 -3.70
CA LEU A 157 -14.73 -6.34 -5.08
C LEU A 157 -13.92 -7.43 -5.80
N ASN A 158 -13.77 -8.62 -5.19
CA ASN A 158 -12.89 -9.69 -5.67
C ASN A 158 -11.47 -9.18 -6.00
N GLY A 159 -10.99 -8.25 -5.18
CA GLY A 159 -9.71 -7.59 -5.37
C GLY A 159 -8.54 -8.52 -5.07
N GLY A 160 -7.46 -8.32 -5.82
CA GLY A 160 -6.18 -9.01 -5.66
C GLY A 160 -5.05 -8.15 -6.23
N CYS A 161 -3.83 -8.67 -6.20
CA CYS A 161 -2.67 -7.94 -6.73
C CYS A 161 -2.76 -7.60 -8.22
N GLN A 162 -3.67 -8.25 -8.95
CA GLN A 162 -3.90 -8.10 -10.39
C GLN A 162 -5.02 -7.09 -10.73
N VAL A 163 -5.64 -6.47 -9.74
CA VAL A 163 -6.76 -5.54 -9.94
C VAL A 163 -6.36 -4.16 -9.40
N PRO A 164 -6.64 -3.08 -10.16
CA PRO A 164 -6.28 -1.72 -9.74
C PRO A 164 -7.28 -1.19 -8.69
N ILE A 165 -7.30 -1.82 -7.53
CA ILE A 165 -8.11 -1.42 -6.37
C ILE A 165 -7.21 -0.76 -5.34
N ALA A 166 -7.64 0.38 -4.84
CA ALA A 166 -7.08 1.07 -3.69
C ALA A 166 -8.14 1.24 -2.61
N CYS A 167 -7.74 1.18 -1.35
CA CYS A 167 -8.61 1.53 -0.24
C CYS A 167 -7.79 1.95 0.98
N PHE A 168 -8.33 2.92 1.70
CA PHE A 168 -7.70 3.44 2.90
C PHE A 168 -8.77 3.84 3.93
N ALA A 169 -8.64 3.29 5.12
CA ALA A 169 -9.52 3.57 6.23
C ALA A 169 -8.82 4.41 7.30
N GLU A 170 -9.54 5.40 7.82
CA GLU A 170 -9.12 6.29 8.88
C GLU A 170 -10.13 6.26 10.02
N LEU A 171 -9.64 6.21 11.27
CA LEU A 171 -10.47 6.39 12.45
C LEU A 171 -10.53 7.87 12.75
N ASN A 172 -11.75 8.36 12.93
CA ASN A 172 -11.98 9.73 13.35
C ASN A 172 -11.67 9.85 14.85
N THR A 173 -10.76 10.76 15.17
CA THR A 173 -10.33 11.04 16.57
C THR A 173 -10.98 12.30 17.14
N SER A 174 -11.85 12.99 16.40
CA SER A 174 -12.55 14.17 16.91
C SER A 174 -13.57 13.78 18.00
N GLU A 175 -13.74 14.62 19.02
CA GLU A 175 -14.67 14.36 20.14
C GLU A 175 -16.10 14.08 19.68
N ALA A 176 -16.54 14.69 18.57
CA ALA A 176 -17.88 14.53 18.00
C ALA A 176 -18.10 13.20 17.27
N ALA A 177 -17.04 12.50 16.88
CA ALA A 177 -17.09 11.31 16.01
C ALA A 177 -16.08 10.24 16.42
N VAL A 178 -15.76 10.15 17.71
CA VAL A 178 -14.84 9.13 18.26
C VAL A 178 -15.33 7.73 17.89
N GLY A 179 -14.44 6.99 17.22
CA GLY A 179 -14.73 5.62 16.79
C GLY A 179 -15.43 5.50 15.44
N GLU A 180 -15.79 6.61 14.78
CA GLU A 180 -16.23 6.56 13.39
C GLU A 180 -15.07 6.19 12.46
N LEU A 181 -15.34 5.31 11.51
CA LEU A 181 -14.39 4.88 10.51
C LEU A 181 -14.78 5.44 9.14
N SER A 182 -13.90 6.24 8.57
CA SER A 182 -14.03 6.71 7.19
C SER A 182 -13.24 5.78 6.26
N LEU A 183 -13.88 5.24 5.22
CA LEU A 183 -13.26 4.38 4.23
C LEU A 183 -13.33 5.03 2.86
N ARG A 184 -12.17 5.32 2.28
CA ARG A 184 -12.04 5.77 0.90
C ARG A 184 -11.68 4.57 0.03
N GLY A 185 -12.33 4.43 -1.12
CA GLY A 185 -12.06 3.39 -2.08
C GLY A 185 -11.87 3.93 -3.50
N LEU A 186 -11.11 3.22 -4.30
CA LEU A 186 -10.91 3.54 -5.71
C LEU A 186 -10.83 2.23 -6.49
N VAL A 187 -11.57 2.17 -7.60
CA VAL A 187 -11.46 1.13 -8.62
C VAL A 187 -11.06 1.80 -9.91
N GLY A 188 -9.96 1.40 -10.50
CA GLY A 188 -9.43 1.97 -11.73
C GLY A 188 -9.38 0.94 -12.85
N SER A 189 -9.08 1.42 -14.04
CA SER A 189 -8.75 0.60 -15.20
C SER A 189 -7.24 0.70 -15.51
N ALA A 190 -6.71 -0.25 -16.27
CA ALA A 190 -5.29 -0.29 -16.59
C ALA A 190 -4.81 0.93 -17.42
N ASP A 191 -5.74 1.61 -18.10
CA ASP A 191 -5.46 2.82 -18.89
C ASP A 191 -5.55 4.12 -18.09
N GLY A 192 -5.77 4.04 -16.77
CA GLY A 192 -5.82 5.21 -15.88
C GLY A 192 -7.19 5.88 -15.79
N ARG A 193 -8.25 5.27 -16.30
CA ARG A 193 -9.60 5.76 -16.08
C ARG A 193 -10.09 5.30 -14.71
N TYR A 194 -10.69 6.22 -13.97
CA TYR A 194 -11.39 5.89 -12.73
C TYR A 194 -12.81 5.47 -13.07
N LEU A 195 -13.28 4.40 -12.43
CA LEU A 195 -14.71 4.19 -12.32
C LEU A 195 -15.18 5.10 -11.18
N PRO A 196 -16.13 6.02 -11.43
CA PRO A 196 -16.67 6.85 -10.37
C PRO A 196 -17.24 5.97 -9.26
N SER A 197 -16.87 6.31 -8.02
CA SER A 197 -17.42 5.72 -6.80
C SER A 197 -18.85 6.18 -6.58
#